data_dceaa35cd100dc88b5c02c9c9b4f4518
#
_entry.id   dceaa35cd100dc88b5c02c9c9b4f4518
#
_cell.length_a   1.000
_cell.length_b   1.000
_cell.length_c   1.000
_cell.angle_alpha   90.00
_cell.angle_beta   90.00
_cell.angle_gamma   90.00
#
_symmetry.space_group_name_H-M   'P 1'
#
loop_
_entity.id
_entity.type
_entity.pdbx_description
1 polymer ?
#
loop_
_entity_poly.entity_id
_entity_poly.type
_entity_poly.pdbx_seq_one_letter_code
_entity_poly.pdbx_strand_id
1 'polypeptide(L)'
;MKLSERYNRVNLIATIVILLITGAIYYQAISLILTNQKDNSLEVEEHEIFDYVRLNHHLPQVFESKDQQITFISAEPNSVKREFFNTTYYREKDEAESGRGLITSVTVGGRYYKILIVESKVETEDLIQIIFAITIGVILLLLLVLVITNRLILSRLWQPFYNILSELKLFNVTDNREMLSPNSSIDEFNELQAEVTAMAERVKKDYKDLKTFTENASHELLTPIAVINSKLDTLI
;
A
#
# COMPACT_ATOMS: atom_id res chain seq x y z
N MET A 1 -23.89 3.78 6.95
CA MET A 1 -22.45 3.53 6.89
C MET A 1 -21.74 4.76 7.45
N LYS A 2 -20.89 4.63 8.47
CA LYS A 2 -20.24 5.78 9.09
C LYS A 2 -19.15 6.32 8.16
N LEU A 3 -18.96 7.64 8.14
CA LEU A 3 -17.94 8.31 7.31
C LEU A 3 -16.54 7.72 7.56
N SER A 4 -16.21 7.45 8.81
CA SER A 4 -14.96 6.82 9.24
C SER A 4 -14.76 5.42 8.64
N GLU A 5 -15.81 4.61 8.49
CA GLU A 5 -15.71 3.27 7.88
C GLU A 5 -15.44 3.35 6.38
N ARG A 6 -16.05 4.32 5.70
CA ARG A 6 -15.82 4.54 4.26
C ARG A 6 -14.40 5.02 4.00
N TYR A 7 -13.92 5.98 4.78
CA TYR A 7 -12.55 6.48 4.68
C TYR A 7 -11.52 5.36 4.92
N ASN A 8 -11.72 4.58 5.99
CA ASN A 8 -10.84 3.45 6.33
C ASN A 8 -10.77 2.41 5.20
N ARG A 9 -11.91 2.05 4.62
CA ARG A 9 -11.96 1.10 3.50
C ARG A 9 -11.21 1.61 2.27
N VAL A 10 -11.42 2.88 1.89
CA VAL A 10 -10.75 3.48 0.73
C VAL A 10 -9.24 3.55 0.95
N ASN A 11 -8.80 4.00 2.13
CA ASN A 11 -7.39 4.08 2.48
C ASN A 11 -6.72 2.70 2.49
N LEU A 12 -7.38 1.69 3.06
CA LEU A 12 -6.88 0.32 3.11
C LEU A 12 -6.75 -0.28 1.70
N ILE A 13 -7.76 -0.10 0.84
CA ILE A 13 -7.71 -0.58 -0.55
C ILE A 13 -6.58 0.11 -1.30
N ALA A 14 -6.47 1.45 -1.19
CA ALA A 14 -5.41 2.21 -1.84
C ALA A 14 -4.02 1.73 -1.40
N THR A 15 -3.82 1.50 -0.11
CA THR A 15 -2.55 1.00 0.43
C THR A 15 -2.24 -0.41 -0.08
N ILE A 16 -3.22 -1.32 -0.11
CA ILE A 16 -3.02 -2.68 -0.66
C ILE A 16 -2.60 -2.60 -2.12
N VAL A 17 -3.27 -1.78 -2.94
CA VAL A 17 -2.94 -1.61 -4.36
C VAL A 17 -1.51 -1.08 -4.53
N ILE A 18 -1.13 -0.06 -3.77
CA ILE A 18 0.23 0.50 -3.82
C ILE A 18 1.27 -0.55 -3.43
N LEU A 19 1.05 -1.32 -2.36
CA LEU A 19 1.97 -2.36 -1.92
C LEU A 19 2.12 -3.49 -2.94
N LEU A 20 1.03 -3.91 -3.59
CA LEU A 20 1.07 -4.91 -4.66
C LEU A 20 1.86 -4.43 -5.86
N ILE A 21 1.64 -3.19 -6.30
CA ILE A 21 2.39 -2.58 -7.41
C ILE A 21 3.88 -2.48 -7.05
N THR A 22 4.20 -2.01 -5.86
CA THR A 22 5.59 -1.89 -5.38
C THR A 22 6.27 -3.26 -5.30
N GLY A 23 5.57 -4.28 -4.78
CA GLY A 23 6.08 -5.65 -4.73
C GLY A 23 6.36 -6.24 -6.12
N ALA A 24 5.48 -6.01 -7.10
CA ALA A 24 5.66 -6.45 -8.48
C ALA A 24 6.85 -5.75 -9.15
N ILE A 25 7.00 -4.44 -8.97
CA ILE A 25 8.14 -3.67 -9.50
C ILE A 25 9.45 -4.18 -8.87
N TYR A 26 9.46 -4.41 -7.56
CA TYR A 26 10.62 -4.90 -6.84
C TYR A 26 11.05 -6.30 -7.30
N TYR A 27 10.10 -7.22 -7.45
CA TYR A 27 10.35 -8.56 -7.99
C TYR A 27 10.98 -8.49 -9.40
N GLN A 28 10.41 -7.66 -10.28
CA GLN A 28 10.92 -7.49 -11.64
C GLN A 28 12.33 -6.89 -11.65
N ALA A 29 12.58 -5.89 -10.80
CA ALA A 29 13.90 -5.27 -10.70
C ALA A 29 14.98 -6.27 -10.23
N ILE A 30 14.70 -7.06 -9.19
CA ILE A 30 15.63 -8.08 -8.69
C ILE A 30 15.90 -9.15 -9.73
N SER A 31 14.85 -9.65 -10.39
CA SER A 31 14.98 -10.65 -11.45
C SER A 31 15.88 -10.17 -12.59
N LEU A 32 15.74 -8.90 -13.00
CA LEU A 32 16.59 -8.28 -14.02
C LEU A 32 18.04 -8.15 -13.54
N ILE A 33 18.26 -7.67 -12.32
CA ILE A 33 19.61 -7.49 -11.75
C ILE A 33 20.34 -8.83 -11.68
N LEU A 34 19.69 -9.87 -11.18
CA LEU A 34 20.30 -11.20 -11.04
C LEU A 34 20.55 -11.87 -12.40
N THR A 35 19.66 -11.65 -13.37
CA THR A 35 19.88 -12.14 -14.74
C THR A 35 21.10 -11.44 -15.38
N ASN A 36 21.19 -10.11 -15.25
CA ASN A 36 22.34 -9.36 -15.76
C ASN A 36 23.65 -9.75 -15.05
N GLN A 37 23.59 -10.07 -13.76
CA GLN A 37 24.77 -10.55 -13.04
C GLN A 37 25.25 -11.90 -13.59
N LYS A 38 24.34 -12.82 -13.93
CA LYS A 38 24.68 -14.09 -14.58
C LYS A 38 25.24 -13.88 -15.99
N ASP A 39 24.66 -12.98 -16.77
CA ASP A 39 25.17 -12.64 -18.09
C ASP A 39 26.60 -12.07 -17.99
N ASN A 40 26.90 -11.22 -17.01
CA ASN A 40 28.23 -10.72 -16.75
C ASN A 40 29.22 -11.84 -16.32
N SER A 41 28.76 -12.80 -15.50
CA SER A 41 29.59 -13.97 -15.15
C SER A 41 29.98 -14.77 -16.38
N LEU A 42 29.04 -15.04 -17.28
CA LEU A 42 29.31 -15.73 -18.55
C LEU A 42 30.26 -14.94 -19.48
N GLU A 43 30.20 -13.61 -19.45
CA GLU A 43 31.18 -12.76 -20.19
C GLU A 43 32.59 -12.86 -19.62
N VAL A 44 32.74 -12.92 -18.32
CA VAL A 44 34.06 -13.11 -17.68
C VAL A 44 34.65 -14.44 -18.12
N GLU A 45 33.89 -15.52 -18.09
CA GLU A 45 34.33 -16.84 -18.56
C GLU A 45 34.70 -16.85 -20.05
N GLU A 46 33.89 -16.17 -20.89
CA GLU A 46 34.22 -15.99 -22.31
C GLU A 46 35.56 -15.32 -22.48
N HIS A 47 35.84 -14.26 -21.73
CA HIS A 47 37.11 -13.55 -21.79
C HIS A 47 38.29 -14.40 -21.31
N GLU A 48 38.11 -15.18 -20.25
CA GLU A 48 39.14 -16.12 -19.76
C GLU A 48 39.48 -17.17 -20.80
N ILE A 49 38.48 -17.74 -21.49
CA ILE A 49 38.71 -18.67 -22.59
C ILE A 49 39.46 -18.01 -23.75
N PHE A 50 39.08 -16.79 -24.12
CA PHE A 50 39.81 -16.06 -25.21
C PHE A 50 41.22 -15.74 -24.83
N ASP A 51 41.53 -15.32 -23.61
CA ASP A 51 42.86 -15.05 -23.13
C ASP A 51 43.70 -16.34 -23.07
N TYR A 52 43.08 -17.44 -22.59
CA TYR A 52 43.75 -18.75 -22.60
C TYR A 52 44.15 -19.18 -24.02
N VAL A 53 43.23 -19.09 -24.97
CA VAL A 53 43.49 -19.45 -26.39
C VAL A 53 44.55 -18.54 -27.01
N ARG A 54 44.56 -17.25 -26.69
CA ARG A 54 45.54 -16.28 -27.17
C ARG A 54 46.98 -16.62 -26.69
N LEU A 55 47.08 -17.07 -25.41
CA LEU A 55 48.38 -17.38 -24.79
C LEU A 55 48.91 -18.76 -25.20
N ASN A 56 48.04 -19.77 -25.27
CA ASN A 56 48.45 -21.16 -25.42
C ASN A 56 48.27 -21.70 -26.84
N HIS A 57 47.58 -20.99 -27.73
CA HIS A 57 47.29 -21.42 -29.11
C HIS A 57 46.53 -22.74 -29.25
N HIS A 58 45.86 -23.21 -28.18
CA HIS A 58 45.00 -24.39 -28.20
C HIS A 58 43.79 -24.14 -27.31
N LEU A 59 42.69 -24.94 -27.48
CA LEU A 59 41.52 -24.89 -26.63
C LEU A 59 41.87 -25.38 -25.21
N PRO A 60 41.28 -24.81 -24.16
CA PRO A 60 41.33 -25.39 -22.83
C PRO A 60 40.69 -26.79 -22.85
N GLN A 61 41.06 -27.63 -21.87
CA GLN A 61 40.35 -28.91 -21.68
C GLN A 61 38.90 -28.61 -21.35
N VAL A 62 37.98 -29.49 -21.81
CA VAL A 62 36.56 -29.39 -21.43
C VAL A 62 36.48 -29.40 -19.92
N PHE A 63 35.92 -28.34 -19.37
CA PHE A 63 35.77 -28.20 -17.94
C PHE A 63 34.27 -28.38 -17.60
N GLU A 64 34.02 -29.37 -16.79
CA GLU A 64 32.70 -29.65 -16.27
C GLU A 64 32.78 -29.52 -14.74
N SER A 65 32.13 -28.51 -14.21
CA SER A 65 32.00 -28.23 -12.78
C SER A 65 30.59 -28.55 -12.33
N LYS A 66 30.32 -28.56 -11.03
CA LYS A 66 28.99 -28.74 -10.50
C LYS A 66 27.98 -27.70 -10.98
N ASP A 67 28.43 -26.50 -11.30
CA ASP A 67 27.56 -25.35 -11.59
C ASP A 67 27.84 -24.76 -12.99
N GLN A 68 28.80 -25.27 -13.75
CA GLN A 68 29.20 -24.74 -15.04
C GLN A 68 29.65 -25.86 -16.01
N GLN A 69 29.21 -25.73 -17.25
CA GLN A 69 29.62 -26.62 -18.35
C GLN A 69 30.09 -25.80 -19.55
N ILE A 70 31.29 -26.11 -20.04
CA ILE A 70 31.87 -25.48 -21.24
C ILE A 70 32.03 -26.56 -22.30
N THR A 71 31.44 -26.34 -23.47
CA THR A 71 31.50 -27.29 -24.59
C THR A 71 32.05 -26.60 -25.83
N PHE A 72 33.01 -27.24 -26.50
CA PHE A 72 33.59 -26.79 -27.76
C PHE A 72 33.13 -27.67 -28.91
N ILE A 73 32.53 -27.07 -29.93
CA ILE A 73 31.98 -27.76 -31.10
C ILE A 73 32.61 -27.15 -32.35
N SER A 74 33.19 -27.99 -33.25
CA SER A 74 33.69 -27.48 -34.54
C SER A 74 32.55 -26.86 -35.34
N ALA A 75 32.75 -25.67 -35.87
CA ALA A 75 31.73 -24.92 -36.59
C ALA A 75 32.31 -24.29 -37.87
N GLU A 76 31.43 -23.89 -38.80
CA GLU A 76 31.79 -23.16 -39.97
C GLU A 76 32.07 -21.67 -39.65
N PRO A 77 33.00 -21.02 -40.40
CA PRO A 77 33.25 -19.58 -40.20
C PRO A 77 31.97 -18.75 -40.31
N ASN A 78 31.77 -17.81 -39.38
CA ASN A 78 30.63 -16.92 -39.32
C ASN A 78 29.24 -17.60 -39.14
N SER A 79 29.17 -18.89 -38.81
CA SER A 79 27.92 -19.58 -38.57
C SER A 79 27.35 -19.34 -37.17
N VAL A 80 28.12 -18.79 -36.23
CA VAL A 80 27.76 -18.62 -34.82
C VAL A 80 27.58 -17.14 -34.49
N LYS A 81 26.39 -16.77 -34.01
CA LYS A 81 26.13 -15.44 -33.48
C LYS A 81 26.26 -15.48 -31.95
N ARG A 82 26.92 -14.47 -31.39
CA ARG A 82 27.01 -14.31 -29.93
C ARG A 82 25.61 -14.00 -29.36
N GLU A 83 25.14 -14.85 -28.44
CA GLU A 83 23.78 -14.71 -27.88
C GLU A 83 23.74 -15.35 -26.51
N PHE A 84 23.02 -14.66 -25.57
CA PHE A 84 22.62 -15.23 -24.29
C PHE A 84 21.27 -15.93 -24.43
N PHE A 85 21.14 -17.11 -23.84
CA PHE A 85 19.90 -17.88 -23.91
C PHE A 85 19.60 -18.60 -22.60
N ASN A 86 18.33 -18.90 -22.35
CA ASN A 86 17.94 -19.75 -21.25
C ASN A 86 17.96 -21.20 -21.72
N THR A 87 18.47 -22.09 -20.90
CA THR A 87 18.57 -23.53 -21.21
C THR A 87 18.29 -24.37 -19.97
N THR A 88 18.30 -25.67 -20.13
CA THR A 88 18.29 -26.62 -19.02
C THR A 88 19.72 -27.08 -18.77
N TYR A 89 20.16 -27.02 -17.53
CA TYR A 89 21.42 -27.56 -17.06
C TYR A 89 21.18 -28.94 -16.46
N TYR A 90 21.99 -29.90 -16.78
CA TYR A 90 21.89 -31.27 -16.24
C TYR A 90 23.04 -31.50 -15.28
N ARG A 91 22.71 -31.61 -13.98
CA ARG A 91 23.67 -31.95 -12.93
C ARG A 91 23.94 -33.45 -12.90
N GLU A 92 25.03 -33.88 -12.26
CA GLU A 92 25.26 -35.30 -11.92
C GLU A 92 24.02 -35.89 -11.26
N LYS A 93 23.30 -36.79 -11.92
CA LYS A 93 22.10 -37.58 -11.55
C LYS A 93 20.83 -37.28 -12.37
N ASP A 94 20.95 -36.71 -13.57
CA ASP A 94 19.80 -36.39 -14.45
C ASP A 94 18.77 -35.40 -13.84
N GLU A 95 19.13 -34.63 -12.83
CA GLU A 95 18.27 -33.57 -12.35
C GLU A 95 18.39 -32.35 -13.31
N ALA A 96 17.28 -32.09 -14.01
CA ALA A 96 17.17 -30.98 -14.93
C ALA A 96 16.97 -29.67 -14.14
N GLU A 97 17.94 -28.79 -14.17
CA GLU A 97 17.91 -27.47 -13.51
C GLU A 97 17.81 -26.36 -14.55
N SER A 98 17.28 -25.21 -14.12
CA SER A 98 17.33 -23.99 -14.97
C SER A 98 18.76 -23.54 -15.16
N GLY A 99 19.14 -23.21 -16.40
CA GLY A 99 20.45 -22.71 -16.77
C GLY A 99 20.40 -21.44 -17.60
N ARG A 100 21.49 -20.67 -17.54
CA ARG A 100 21.79 -19.57 -18.44
C ARG A 100 23.01 -19.89 -19.27
N GLY A 101 22.93 -19.67 -20.58
CA GLY A 101 24.02 -19.98 -21.50
C GLY A 101 24.42 -18.81 -22.34
N LEU A 102 25.69 -18.82 -22.74
CA LEU A 102 26.27 -17.95 -23.74
C LEU A 102 26.79 -18.77 -24.90
N ILE A 103 26.36 -18.45 -26.09
CA ILE A 103 26.95 -18.95 -27.34
C ILE A 103 27.95 -17.92 -27.86
N THR A 104 29.15 -18.35 -28.11
CA THR A 104 30.19 -17.53 -28.74
C THR A 104 31.08 -18.37 -29.64
N SER A 105 32.11 -17.80 -30.24
CA SER A 105 33.00 -18.53 -31.12
C SER A 105 34.45 -18.03 -31.05
N VAL A 106 35.37 -18.91 -31.28
CA VAL A 106 36.80 -18.61 -31.30
C VAL A 106 37.51 -19.32 -32.47
N THR A 107 38.57 -18.73 -32.98
CA THR A 107 39.40 -19.34 -34.00
C THR A 107 40.72 -19.80 -33.39
N VAL A 108 41.06 -21.08 -33.56
CA VAL A 108 42.28 -21.70 -33.04
C VAL A 108 42.97 -22.47 -34.16
N GLY A 109 44.21 -22.17 -34.47
CA GLY A 109 44.97 -22.87 -35.54
C GLY A 109 44.29 -22.85 -36.91
N GLY A 110 43.53 -21.80 -37.25
CA GLY A 110 42.79 -21.70 -38.51
C GLY A 110 41.47 -22.47 -38.54
N ARG A 111 41.07 -23.12 -37.46
CA ARG A 111 39.78 -23.80 -37.30
C ARG A 111 38.84 -22.96 -36.47
N TYR A 112 37.54 -22.94 -36.83
CA TYR A 112 36.52 -22.20 -36.15
C TYR A 112 35.76 -23.11 -35.18
N TYR A 113 35.58 -22.63 -33.94
CA TYR A 113 34.90 -23.39 -32.90
C TYR A 113 33.78 -22.57 -32.30
N LYS A 114 32.62 -23.15 -32.16
CA LYS A 114 31.51 -22.68 -31.35
C LYS A 114 31.78 -23.05 -29.89
N ILE A 115 31.69 -22.07 -29.01
CA ILE A 115 31.80 -22.24 -27.58
C ILE A 115 30.38 -22.14 -27.00
N LEU A 116 29.98 -23.10 -26.19
CA LEU A 116 28.75 -23.10 -25.41
C LEU A 116 29.14 -23.08 -23.94
N ILE A 117 28.90 -21.98 -23.27
CA ILE A 117 29.11 -21.84 -21.83
C ILE A 117 27.74 -21.85 -21.20
N VAL A 118 27.49 -22.75 -20.23
CA VAL A 118 26.23 -22.89 -19.51
C VAL A 118 26.49 -22.87 -18.02
N GLU A 119 25.79 -22.02 -17.28
CA GLU A 119 25.82 -21.99 -15.82
C GLU A 119 24.44 -22.31 -15.24
N SER A 120 24.43 -23.02 -14.12
CA SER A 120 23.20 -23.27 -13.36
C SER A 120 22.62 -21.98 -12.78
N LYS A 121 21.30 -21.87 -12.82
CA LYS A 121 20.54 -20.78 -12.21
C LYS A 121 19.95 -21.11 -10.83
N VAL A 122 20.14 -22.32 -10.33
CA VAL A 122 19.48 -22.79 -9.09
C VAL A 122 19.76 -21.86 -7.93
N GLU A 123 21.04 -21.51 -7.70
CA GLU A 123 21.39 -20.57 -6.63
C GLU A 123 20.72 -19.21 -6.82
N THR A 124 20.58 -18.75 -8.06
CA THR A 124 19.91 -17.46 -8.37
C THR A 124 18.42 -17.54 -8.14
N GLU A 125 17.78 -18.66 -8.50
CA GLU A 125 16.36 -18.89 -8.28
C GLU A 125 16.01 -19.03 -6.80
N ASP A 126 16.85 -19.72 -6.03
CA ASP A 126 16.73 -19.84 -4.58
C ASP A 126 16.85 -18.47 -3.88
N LEU A 127 17.83 -17.65 -4.31
CA LEU A 127 17.98 -16.28 -3.81
C LEU A 127 16.73 -15.43 -4.13
N ILE A 128 16.20 -15.53 -5.34
CA ILE A 128 14.96 -14.82 -5.71
C ILE A 128 13.81 -15.26 -4.82
N GLN A 129 13.64 -16.56 -4.57
CA GLN A 129 12.57 -17.09 -3.73
C GLN A 129 12.71 -16.58 -2.28
N ILE A 130 13.92 -16.62 -1.71
CA ILE A 130 14.17 -16.13 -0.34
C ILE A 130 13.88 -14.63 -0.24
N ILE A 131 14.39 -13.83 -1.17
CA ILE A 131 14.15 -12.38 -1.20
C ILE A 131 12.65 -12.09 -1.34
N PHE A 132 11.96 -12.82 -2.20
CA PHE A 132 10.52 -12.69 -2.41
C PHE A 132 9.72 -13.05 -1.15
N ALA A 133 10.08 -14.16 -0.48
CA ALA A 133 9.45 -14.56 0.78
C ALA A 133 9.64 -13.50 1.88
N ILE A 134 10.86 -12.97 2.03
CA ILE A 134 11.14 -11.88 2.98
C ILE A 134 10.33 -10.63 2.62
N THR A 135 10.28 -10.26 1.36
CA THR A 135 9.54 -9.09 0.88
C THR A 135 8.04 -9.22 1.18
N ILE A 136 7.45 -10.37 0.90
CA ILE A 136 6.04 -10.65 1.25
C ILE A 136 5.85 -10.58 2.78
N GLY A 137 6.74 -11.16 3.56
CA GLY A 137 6.70 -11.10 5.02
C GLY A 137 6.69 -9.67 5.54
N VAL A 138 7.57 -8.81 5.02
CA VAL A 138 7.62 -7.38 5.37
C VAL A 138 6.35 -6.64 4.96
N ILE A 139 5.84 -6.90 3.75
CA ILE A 139 4.59 -6.29 3.27
C ILE A 139 3.41 -6.68 4.18
N LEU A 140 3.29 -7.93 4.56
CA LEU A 140 2.23 -8.41 5.46
C LEU A 140 2.34 -7.78 6.85
N LEU A 141 3.57 -7.65 7.37
CA LEU A 141 3.82 -6.98 8.64
C LEU A 141 3.41 -5.51 8.58
N LEU A 142 3.79 -4.79 7.54
CA LEU A 142 3.42 -3.39 7.33
C LEU A 142 1.91 -3.22 7.21
N LEU A 143 1.22 -4.09 6.49
CA LEU A 143 -0.25 -4.09 6.39
C LEU A 143 -0.90 -4.31 7.76
N LEU A 144 -0.40 -5.26 8.54
CA LEU A 144 -0.90 -5.54 9.89
C LEU A 144 -0.77 -4.30 10.79
N VAL A 145 0.43 -3.70 10.82
CA VAL A 145 0.70 -2.48 11.60
C VAL A 145 -0.20 -1.34 11.15
N LEU A 146 -0.35 -1.15 9.85
CA LEU A 146 -1.22 -0.10 9.28
C LEU A 146 -2.69 -0.29 9.65
N VAL A 147 -3.21 -1.51 9.56
CA VAL A 147 -4.61 -1.82 9.93
C VAL A 147 -4.84 -1.55 11.43
N ILE A 148 -3.92 -2.00 12.29
CA ILE A 148 -4.02 -1.78 13.74
C ILE A 148 -3.98 -0.27 14.05
N THR A 149 -2.96 0.43 13.53
CA THR A 149 -2.77 1.87 13.75
C THR A 149 -3.95 2.67 13.24
N ASN A 150 -4.41 2.39 12.02
CA ASN A 150 -5.55 3.07 11.43
C ASN A 150 -6.84 2.84 12.25
N ARG A 151 -7.08 1.62 12.74
CA ARG A 151 -8.23 1.30 13.58
C ARG A 151 -8.18 2.02 14.93
N LEU A 152 -7.01 2.09 15.57
CA LEU A 152 -6.84 2.72 16.88
C LEU A 152 -6.92 4.25 16.77
N ILE A 153 -6.19 4.83 15.83
CA ILE A 153 -6.14 6.29 15.64
C ILE A 153 -7.49 6.81 15.17
N LEU A 154 -8.08 6.20 14.14
CA LEU A 154 -9.32 6.69 13.56
C LEU A 154 -10.48 6.65 14.54
N SER A 155 -10.57 5.62 15.39
CA SER A 155 -11.62 5.54 16.43
C SER A 155 -11.49 6.67 17.45
N ARG A 156 -10.28 7.04 17.85
CA ARG A 156 -10.02 8.15 18.80
C ARG A 156 -10.25 9.51 18.16
N LEU A 157 -9.82 9.69 16.91
CA LEU A 157 -9.96 10.96 16.19
C LEU A 157 -11.44 11.35 15.97
N TRP A 158 -12.31 10.38 15.66
CA TRP A 158 -13.72 10.66 15.40
C TRP A 158 -14.62 10.67 16.65
N GLN A 159 -14.12 10.25 17.79
CA GLN A 159 -14.88 10.22 19.04
C GLN A 159 -15.44 11.59 19.44
N PRO A 160 -14.67 12.70 19.42
CA PRO A 160 -15.19 14.03 19.73
C PRO A 160 -16.36 14.44 18.81
N PHE A 161 -16.24 14.19 17.51
CA PHE A 161 -17.32 14.48 16.55
C PHE A 161 -18.62 13.73 16.89
N TYR A 162 -18.53 12.44 17.21
CA TYR A 162 -19.72 11.67 17.60
C TYR A 162 -20.30 12.11 18.93
N ASN A 163 -19.47 12.62 19.85
CA ASN A 163 -19.93 13.20 21.10
C ASN A 163 -20.74 14.47 20.84
N ILE A 164 -20.24 15.40 20.04
CA ILE A 164 -20.97 16.62 19.63
C ILE A 164 -22.30 16.25 18.98
N LEU A 165 -22.30 15.28 18.06
CA LEU A 165 -23.50 14.83 17.38
C LEU A 165 -24.52 14.20 18.34
N SER A 166 -24.05 13.46 19.37
CA SER A 166 -24.95 12.87 20.37
C SER A 166 -25.57 13.92 21.30
N GLU A 167 -24.79 14.93 21.73
CA GLU A 167 -25.27 16.07 22.50
C GLU A 167 -26.32 16.87 21.71
N LEU A 168 -26.07 17.13 20.43
CA LEU A 168 -27.00 17.80 19.55
C LEU A 168 -28.33 17.04 19.37
N LYS A 169 -28.28 15.70 19.31
CA LYS A 169 -29.49 14.85 19.25
C LYS A 169 -30.29 14.86 20.52
N LEU A 170 -29.63 15.00 21.67
CA LEU A 170 -30.26 15.07 22.98
C LEU A 170 -30.67 16.50 23.33
N PHE A 171 -30.35 17.49 22.52
CA PHE A 171 -30.69 18.88 22.75
C PHE A 171 -32.19 19.06 22.78
N ASN A 172 -32.66 19.63 23.89
CA ASN A 172 -34.08 20.03 24.08
C ASN A 172 -34.09 21.47 24.60
N VAL A 173 -34.84 22.32 23.91
CA VAL A 173 -34.97 23.74 24.24
C VAL A 173 -35.56 23.99 25.63
N THR A 174 -36.43 23.07 26.11
CA THR A 174 -37.06 23.14 27.42
C THR A 174 -36.19 22.63 28.56
N ASP A 175 -35.08 21.94 28.25
CA ASP A 175 -34.19 21.37 29.25
C ASP A 175 -33.09 22.39 29.62
N ASN A 176 -32.90 22.58 30.94
CA ASN A 176 -31.81 23.47 31.45
C ASN A 176 -30.42 22.81 31.42
N ARG A 177 -30.28 21.63 30.83
CA ARG A 177 -28.99 20.96 30.74
C ARG A 177 -28.02 21.80 29.88
N GLU A 178 -26.84 22.10 30.43
CA GLU A 178 -25.75 22.67 29.69
C GLU A 178 -25.14 21.64 28.75
N MET A 179 -24.79 22.04 27.54
CA MET A 179 -24.04 21.16 26.62
C MET A 179 -22.64 20.91 27.17
N LEU A 180 -22.27 19.64 27.31
CA LEU A 180 -20.94 19.24 27.73
C LEU A 180 -19.93 19.68 26.66
N SER A 181 -18.84 20.33 27.09
CA SER A 181 -17.73 20.70 26.22
C SER A 181 -16.59 19.68 26.35
N PRO A 182 -16.58 18.60 25.58
CA PRO A 182 -15.43 17.71 25.57
C PRO A 182 -14.25 18.42 24.89
N ASN A 183 -13.17 18.65 25.61
CA ASN A 183 -11.92 19.14 25.01
C ASN A 183 -11.39 18.11 24.02
N SER A 184 -11.31 18.49 22.77
CA SER A 184 -10.66 17.72 21.71
C SER A 184 -9.22 18.20 21.51
N SER A 185 -8.33 17.29 21.11
CA SER A 185 -6.99 17.65 20.64
C SER A 185 -6.97 18.21 19.21
N ILE A 186 -8.13 18.32 18.56
CA ILE A 186 -8.30 18.77 17.18
C ILE A 186 -9.03 20.11 17.21
N ASP A 187 -8.42 21.14 16.69
CA ASP A 187 -8.91 22.52 16.75
C ASP A 187 -10.26 22.68 16.03
N GLU A 188 -10.44 22.04 14.88
CA GLU A 188 -11.69 22.07 14.11
C GLU A 188 -12.88 21.49 14.89
N PHE A 189 -12.66 20.51 15.75
CA PHE A 189 -13.72 19.98 16.60
C PHE A 189 -14.02 20.89 17.79
N ASN A 190 -13.03 21.61 18.31
CA ASN A 190 -13.25 22.61 19.36
C ASN A 190 -14.02 23.80 18.80
N GLU A 191 -13.70 24.26 17.60
CA GLU A 191 -14.43 25.33 16.90
C GLU A 191 -15.87 24.90 16.60
N LEU A 192 -16.08 23.70 16.04
CA LEU A 192 -17.41 23.14 15.81
C LEU A 192 -18.24 23.07 17.11
N GLN A 193 -17.62 22.62 18.21
CA GLN A 193 -18.26 22.56 19.51
C GLN A 193 -18.71 23.93 20.00
N ALA A 194 -17.82 24.93 19.89
CA ALA A 194 -18.11 26.30 20.31
C ALA A 194 -19.28 26.89 19.52
N GLU A 195 -19.30 26.72 18.20
CA GLU A 195 -20.39 27.24 17.36
C GLU A 195 -21.72 26.52 17.61
N VAL A 196 -21.71 25.21 17.81
CA VAL A 196 -22.91 24.43 18.15
C VAL A 196 -23.46 24.86 19.51
N THR A 197 -22.60 25.09 20.50
CA THR A 197 -22.97 25.57 21.83
C THR A 197 -23.60 26.97 21.76
N ALA A 198 -22.95 27.90 21.06
CA ALA A 198 -23.46 29.26 20.87
C ALA A 198 -24.83 29.29 20.16
N MET A 199 -25.01 28.42 19.15
CA MET A 199 -26.31 28.27 18.48
C MET A 199 -27.36 27.74 19.42
N ALA A 200 -27.06 26.71 20.22
CA ALA A 200 -28.01 26.14 21.19
C ALA A 200 -28.43 27.14 22.25
N GLU A 201 -27.52 27.97 22.78
CA GLU A 201 -27.80 29.04 23.73
C GLU A 201 -28.70 30.11 23.12
N ARG A 202 -28.45 30.49 21.88
CA ARG A 202 -29.30 31.46 21.17
C ARG A 202 -30.70 30.94 21.00
N VAL A 203 -30.88 29.68 20.57
CA VAL A 203 -32.21 29.06 20.42
C VAL A 203 -32.95 28.96 21.76
N LYS A 204 -32.25 28.62 22.86
CA LYS A 204 -32.84 28.62 24.22
C LYS A 204 -33.33 30.00 24.64
N LYS A 205 -32.52 31.01 24.37
CA LYS A 205 -32.89 32.42 24.66
C LYS A 205 -34.14 32.84 23.90
N ASP A 206 -34.13 32.63 22.57
CA ASP A 206 -35.26 33.02 21.70
C ASP A 206 -36.57 32.29 22.13
N TYR A 207 -36.44 31.03 22.48
CA TYR A 207 -37.59 30.26 23.01
C TYR A 207 -38.10 30.83 24.32
N LYS A 208 -37.21 31.19 25.25
CA LYS A 208 -37.59 31.79 26.55
C LYS A 208 -38.29 33.14 26.34
N ASP A 209 -37.74 33.97 25.44
CA ASP A 209 -38.29 35.28 25.13
C ASP A 209 -39.71 35.13 24.50
N LEU A 210 -39.86 34.18 23.54
CA LEU A 210 -41.15 33.87 22.94
C LEU A 210 -42.17 33.35 23.97
N LYS A 211 -41.74 32.46 24.87
CA LYS A 211 -42.59 31.93 25.95
C LYS A 211 -43.06 33.05 26.86
N THR A 212 -42.17 33.92 27.32
CA THR A 212 -42.48 35.06 28.16
C THR A 212 -43.44 36.04 27.46
N PHE A 213 -43.21 36.30 26.18
CA PHE A 213 -44.09 37.12 25.37
C PHE A 213 -45.49 36.52 25.29
N THR A 214 -45.61 35.23 25.04
CA THR A 214 -46.90 34.52 24.92
C THR A 214 -47.67 34.49 26.26
N GLU A 215 -46.97 34.26 27.38
CA GLU A 215 -47.52 34.29 28.71
C GLU A 215 -48.08 35.67 29.06
N ASN A 216 -47.28 36.74 28.82
CA ASN A 216 -47.69 38.11 29.06
C ASN A 216 -48.89 38.50 28.17
N ALA A 217 -48.85 38.19 26.87
CA ALA A 217 -49.94 38.48 25.96
C ALA A 217 -51.24 37.76 26.38
N SER A 218 -51.13 36.53 26.84
CA SER A 218 -52.27 35.77 27.33
C SER A 218 -52.88 36.42 28.58
N HIS A 219 -52.07 36.87 29.54
CA HIS A 219 -52.53 37.58 30.72
C HIS A 219 -53.21 38.92 30.40
N GLU A 220 -52.57 39.68 29.48
CA GLU A 220 -53.10 40.99 29.08
C GLU A 220 -54.38 40.92 28.24
N LEU A 221 -54.58 39.84 27.49
CA LEU A 221 -55.83 39.57 26.74
C LEU A 221 -56.94 38.98 27.59
N LEU A 222 -56.61 38.09 28.55
CA LEU A 222 -57.65 37.49 29.43
C LEU A 222 -58.35 38.52 30.33
N THR A 223 -57.59 39.53 30.79
CA THR A 223 -58.16 40.57 31.68
C THR A 223 -59.32 41.36 31.03
N PRO A 224 -59.15 41.94 29.83
CA PRO A 224 -60.25 42.70 29.18
C PRO A 224 -61.41 41.77 28.74
N ILE A 225 -61.11 40.53 28.32
CA ILE A 225 -62.11 39.52 27.95
C ILE A 225 -62.94 39.18 29.16
N ALA A 226 -62.37 38.99 30.33
CA ALA A 226 -63.10 38.74 31.59
C ALA A 226 -63.99 39.93 31.97
N VAL A 227 -63.53 41.14 31.78
CA VAL A 227 -64.33 42.37 32.03
C VAL A 227 -65.51 42.48 31.06
N ILE A 228 -65.28 42.14 29.77
CA ILE A 228 -66.35 42.18 28.76
C ILE A 228 -67.41 41.10 29.11
N ASN A 229 -67.01 39.87 29.46
CA ASN A 229 -67.96 38.81 29.88
C ASN A 229 -68.70 39.19 31.10
N SER A 230 -68.06 39.73 32.14
CA SER A 230 -68.74 40.19 33.36
C SER A 230 -69.81 41.32 33.09
N LYS A 231 -69.50 42.20 32.13
CA LYS A 231 -70.51 43.21 31.74
C LYS A 231 -71.62 42.64 30.90
N LEU A 232 -71.42 41.64 30.08
CA LEU A 232 -72.43 40.94 29.34
C LEU A 232 -73.38 40.17 30.28
N ASP A 233 -72.87 39.49 31.29
CA ASP A 233 -73.63 38.77 32.31
C ASP A 233 -74.50 39.69 33.17
N THR A 234 -74.17 40.97 33.28
CA THR A 234 -74.96 41.98 34.02
C THR A 234 -76.04 42.59 33.16
N LEU A 235 -76.07 42.36 31.86
CA LEU A 235 -77.05 42.92 30.92
C LEU A 235 -78.19 41.90 30.54
N ILE A 236 -78.09 40.66 31.00
CA ILE A 236 -79.04 39.58 30.87
C ILE A 236 -79.78 39.42 32.22
#